data_a573eadd7013ed94ce0b65ad3c1bd9d5
#
_entry.id   a573eadd7013ed94ce0b65ad3c1bd9d5
#
_cell.length_a   1.000
_cell.length_b   1.000
_cell.length_c   1.000
_cell.angle_alpha   90.00
_cell.angle_beta   90.00
_cell.angle_gamma   90.00
#
_symmetry.space_group_name_H-M   'P 1'
#
loop_
_entity.id
_entity.type
_entity.pdbx_description
1 polymer ?
#
loop_
_entity_poly.entity_id
_entity_poly.type
_entity_poly.pdbx_seq_one_letter_code
_entity_poly.pdbx_strand_id
1 'polypeptide(L)'
;MAVLKNQNKWDKSNIVFRDGKIVRYDNVDDPEFDHIDYGFSVLRKAAFDKFLLQKNFDLKDVFKNLISEDQLSGFEVKERFYEIGSFSGIEELKEFLKNKQRN
;
A
#
# COMPACT_ATOMS: atom_id res chain seq x y z
N MET A 1 -2.98 -2.83 6.98
CA MET A 1 -2.33 -2.08 5.87
C MET A 1 -3.13 -0.84 5.55
N ALA A 2 -2.49 0.31 5.52
CA ALA A 2 -3.14 1.51 5.02
C ALA A 2 -3.18 1.48 3.50
N VAL A 3 -4.33 1.81 2.92
CA VAL A 3 -4.55 1.80 1.47
C VAL A 3 -5.21 3.09 1.02
N LEU A 4 -4.97 3.46 -0.22
CA LEU A 4 -5.54 4.64 -0.85
C LEU A 4 -6.25 4.23 -2.13
N LYS A 5 -7.47 4.72 -2.34
CA LYS A 5 -8.16 4.56 -3.61
C LYS A 5 -7.42 5.37 -4.67
N ASN A 6 -6.79 4.68 -5.60
CA ASN A 6 -5.78 5.24 -6.48
C ASN A 6 -6.20 5.26 -7.96
N GLN A 7 -6.86 4.20 -8.41
CA GLN A 7 -7.32 4.04 -9.80
C GLN A 7 -6.20 4.32 -10.83
N ASN A 8 -4.98 3.86 -10.50
CA ASN A 8 -3.76 4.08 -11.31
C ASN A 8 -3.38 5.56 -11.52
N LYS A 9 -3.85 6.44 -10.65
CA LYS A 9 -3.68 7.89 -10.81
C LYS A 9 -2.27 8.37 -10.47
N TRP A 10 -1.69 7.90 -9.35
CA TRP A 10 -0.37 8.35 -8.88
C TRP A 10 0.72 7.30 -9.10
N ASP A 11 0.34 6.05 -9.13
CA ASP A 11 1.17 4.91 -9.47
C ASP A 11 0.24 3.77 -9.84
N LYS A 12 0.79 2.62 -10.25
CA LYS A 12 -0.03 1.46 -10.58
C LYS A 12 -0.69 0.89 -9.33
N SER A 13 -2.01 0.74 -9.37
CA SER A 13 -2.76 0.12 -8.28
C SER A 13 -2.38 -1.35 -8.13
N ASN A 14 -2.22 -1.81 -6.90
CA ASN A 14 -1.74 -3.16 -6.59
C ASN A 14 -2.58 -3.88 -5.54
N ILE A 15 -3.69 -3.29 -5.12
CA ILE A 15 -4.53 -3.80 -4.03
C ILE A 15 -5.98 -3.92 -4.49
N VAL A 16 -6.61 -5.02 -4.13
CA VAL A 16 -8.08 -5.14 -4.12
C VAL A 16 -8.54 -5.10 -2.68
N PHE A 17 -9.31 -4.07 -2.35
CA PHE A 17 -9.82 -3.80 -1.01
C PHE A 17 -11.33 -3.98 -1.01
N ARG A 18 -11.86 -4.85 -0.13
CA ARG A 18 -13.29 -5.15 -0.03
C ARG A 18 -13.68 -5.32 1.43
N ASP A 19 -14.72 -4.62 1.84
CA ASP A 19 -15.33 -4.78 3.18
C ASP A 19 -14.31 -4.71 4.33
N GLY A 20 -13.39 -3.75 4.27
CA GLY A 20 -12.38 -3.56 5.31
C GLY A 20 -11.22 -4.53 5.26
N LYS A 21 -11.14 -5.37 4.23
CA LYS A 21 -10.07 -6.38 4.11
C LYS A 21 -9.32 -6.24 2.80
N ILE A 22 -8.04 -6.59 2.84
CA ILE A 22 -7.21 -6.73 1.65
C ILE A 22 -7.43 -8.15 1.12
N VAL A 23 -7.97 -8.26 -0.08
CA VAL A 23 -8.30 -9.57 -0.68
C VAL A 23 -7.31 -10.00 -1.76
N ARG A 24 -6.63 -9.05 -2.41
CA ARG A 24 -5.56 -9.34 -3.37
C ARG A 24 -4.47 -8.29 -3.27
N TYR A 25 -3.24 -8.73 -3.47
CA TYR A 25 -2.04 -7.90 -3.53
C TYR A 25 -1.18 -8.44 -4.66
N ASP A 26 -1.11 -7.73 -5.78
CA ASP A 26 -0.36 -8.20 -6.94
C ASP A 26 0.00 -7.03 -7.87
N ASN A 27 0.87 -7.31 -8.83
CA ASN A 27 1.32 -6.33 -9.83
C ASN A 27 0.86 -6.77 -11.21
N VAL A 28 -0.46 -6.77 -11.42
CA VAL A 28 -1.08 -7.14 -12.71
C VAL A 28 -2.00 -6.03 -13.20
N ASP A 29 -2.20 -6.00 -14.52
CA ASP A 29 -3.13 -5.06 -15.16
C ASP A 29 -4.54 -5.64 -15.14
N ASP A 30 -5.26 -5.30 -14.06
CA ASP A 30 -6.64 -5.72 -13.87
C ASP A 30 -7.39 -4.54 -13.26
N PRO A 31 -8.50 -4.07 -13.86
CA PRO A 31 -9.26 -2.93 -13.33
C PRO A 31 -9.84 -3.17 -11.93
N GLU A 32 -9.89 -4.42 -11.46
CA GLU A 32 -10.28 -4.73 -10.09
C GLU A 32 -9.30 -4.13 -9.06
N PHE A 33 -8.01 -3.95 -9.45
CA PHE A 33 -7.01 -3.28 -8.61
C PHE A 33 -7.19 -1.77 -8.72
N ASP A 34 -7.93 -1.19 -7.79
CA ASP A 34 -8.20 0.24 -7.75
C ASP A 34 -7.62 0.95 -6.53
N HIS A 35 -6.96 0.22 -5.65
CA HIS A 35 -6.29 0.76 -4.46
C HIS A 35 -4.80 0.51 -4.55
N ILE A 36 -4.04 1.26 -3.76
CA ILE A 36 -2.59 1.11 -3.66
C ILE A 36 -2.19 1.00 -2.19
N ASP A 37 -1.15 0.19 -1.92
CA ASP A 37 -0.49 0.12 -0.62
C ASP A 37 0.10 1.50 -0.32
N TYR A 38 -0.34 2.10 0.79
CA TYR A 38 0.10 3.44 1.18
C TYR A 38 1.53 3.46 1.72
N GLY A 39 2.11 2.28 1.96
CA GLY A 39 3.46 2.17 2.51
C GLY A 39 3.50 2.15 4.02
N PHE A 40 2.37 1.99 4.67
CA PHE A 40 2.28 1.92 6.13
C PHE A 40 1.44 0.71 6.55
N SER A 41 2.03 -0.17 7.34
CA SER A 41 1.33 -1.34 7.88
C SER A 41 1.77 -1.63 9.30
N VAL A 42 0.84 -2.14 10.10
CA VAL A 42 1.12 -2.64 11.43
C VAL A 42 0.89 -4.15 11.40
N LEU A 43 1.90 -4.91 11.79
CA LEU A 43 1.89 -6.37 11.74
C LEU A 43 2.19 -6.94 13.11
N ARG A 44 1.49 -8.03 13.46
CA ARG A 44 1.87 -8.80 14.63
C ARG A 44 3.17 -9.55 14.33
N LYS A 45 4.02 -9.72 15.34
CA LYS A 45 5.26 -10.48 15.21
C LYS A 45 4.99 -11.89 14.66
N ALA A 46 3.88 -12.52 15.07
CA ALA A 46 3.49 -13.86 14.63
C ALA A 46 3.28 -13.95 13.10
N ALA A 47 3.01 -12.82 12.42
CA ALA A 47 2.87 -12.82 10.96
C ALA A 47 4.13 -13.27 10.25
N PHE A 48 5.28 -13.19 10.90
CA PHE A 48 6.58 -13.56 10.33
C PHE A 48 7.01 -15.00 10.69
N ASP A 49 6.27 -15.71 11.53
CA ASP A 49 6.70 -17.01 12.06
C ASP A 49 7.00 -18.05 10.96
N LYS A 50 6.18 -18.07 9.90
CA LYS A 50 6.39 -19.00 8.77
C LYS A 50 7.66 -18.70 7.97
N PHE A 51 8.23 -17.51 8.14
CA PHE A 51 9.35 -17.03 7.34
C PHE A 51 10.67 -17.01 8.14
N LEU A 52 10.65 -17.34 9.41
CA LEU A 52 11.81 -17.23 10.31
C LEU A 52 13.01 -18.09 9.87
N LEU A 53 12.76 -19.22 9.21
CA LEU A 53 13.83 -20.12 8.74
C LEU A 53 14.31 -19.78 7.33
N GLN A 54 13.69 -18.83 6.66
CA GLN A 54 14.09 -18.38 5.34
C GLN A 54 15.14 -17.29 5.46
N LYS A 55 16.26 -17.42 4.72
CA LYS A 55 17.31 -16.39 4.71
C LYS A 55 16.82 -15.09 4.11
N ASN A 56 16.02 -15.20 3.05
CA ASN A 56 15.45 -14.04 2.35
C ASN A 56 13.98 -14.30 2.10
N PHE A 57 13.16 -13.33 2.45
CA PHE A 57 11.76 -13.30 2.07
C PHE A 57 11.36 -11.84 1.84
N ASP A 58 10.36 -11.65 1.00
CA ASP A 58 9.83 -10.34 0.70
C ASP A 58 8.63 -10.06 1.61
N LEU A 59 8.46 -8.81 2.00
CA LEU A 59 7.29 -8.38 2.75
C LEU A 59 5.99 -8.71 1.99
N LYS A 60 6.03 -8.67 0.68
CA LYS A 60 4.92 -9.09 -0.18
C LYS A 60 4.48 -10.53 0.10
N ASP A 61 5.42 -11.44 0.38
CA ASP A 61 5.10 -12.83 0.72
C ASP A 61 4.36 -12.93 2.04
N VAL A 62 4.74 -12.11 3.02
CA VAL A 62 4.05 -12.02 4.31
C VAL A 62 2.61 -11.54 4.10
N PHE A 63 2.41 -10.49 3.31
CA PHE A 63 1.07 -9.99 3.01
C PHE A 63 0.22 -11.03 2.29
N LYS A 64 0.77 -11.71 1.29
CA LYS A 64 0.04 -12.76 0.55
C LYS A 64 -0.37 -13.91 1.46
N ASN A 65 0.49 -14.30 2.39
CA ASN A 65 0.16 -15.33 3.37
C ASN A 65 -0.99 -14.90 4.28
N LEU A 66 -0.95 -13.66 4.78
CA LEU A 66 -2.02 -13.12 5.62
C LEU A 66 -3.36 -13.03 4.85
N ILE A 67 -3.30 -12.66 3.58
CA ILE A 67 -4.49 -12.63 2.72
C ILE A 67 -5.08 -14.05 2.60
N SER A 68 -4.25 -15.07 2.37
CA SER A 68 -4.71 -16.45 2.25
C SER A 68 -5.38 -16.96 3.54
N GLU A 69 -5.01 -16.40 4.69
CA GLU A 69 -5.58 -16.73 5.99
C GLU A 69 -6.72 -15.79 6.40
N ASP A 70 -7.11 -14.86 5.54
CA ASP A 70 -8.11 -13.83 5.81
C ASP A 70 -7.76 -12.96 7.04
N GLN A 71 -6.47 -12.65 7.19
CA GLN A 71 -5.91 -11.95 8.35
C GLN A 71 -5.34 -10.58 8.03
N LEU A 72 -5.55 -10.04 6.82
CA LEU A 72 -5.05 -8.72 6.47
C LEU A 72 -6.19 -7.73 6.32
N SER A 73 -6.36 -6.89 7.32
CA SER A 73 -7.33 -5.80 7.30
C SER A 73 -6.73 -4.59 6.59
N GLY A 74 -7.59 -3.81 5.93
CA GLY A 74 -7.21 -2.55 5.32
C GLY A 74 -7.78 -1.36 6.07
N PHE A 75 -7.04 -0.27 6.08
CA PHE A 75 -7.48 1.02 6.55
C PHE A 75 -7.40 2.02 5.40
N GLU A 76 -8.54 2.50 4.93
CA GLU A 76 -8.56 3.42 3.79
C GLU A 76 -8.22 4.84 4.24
N VAL A 77 -7.16 5.41 3.67
CA VAL A 77 -6.78 6.80 3.89
C VAL A 77 -7.37 7.66 2.76
N LYS A 78 -7.63 8.93 3.06
CA LYS A 78 -8.28 9.84 2.11
C LYS A 78 -7.33 10.83 1.46
N GLU A 79 -6.17 11.09 2.08
CA GLU A 79 -5.17 12.00 1.53
C GLU A 79 -4.15 11.23 0.71
N ARG A 80 -3.79 11.78 -0.46
CA ARG A 80 -2.80 11.14 -1.33
C ARG A 80 -1.41 11.18 -0.71
N PHE A 81 -0.56 10.22 -1.08
CA PHE A 81 0.86 10.24 -0.77
C PHE A 81 1.62 11.09 -1.81
N TYR A 82 2.87 11.44 -1.45
CA TYR A 82 3.80 12.10 -2.37
C TYR A 82 5.06 11.28 -2.45
N GLU A 83 5.46 10.90 -3.67
CA GLU A 83 6.66 10.12 -3.89
C GLU A 83 7.86 11.05 -4.12
N ILE A 84 8.95 10.82 -3.38
CA ILE A 84 10.18 11.59 -3.53
C ILE A 84 11.25 10.85 -4.34
N GLY A 85 10.91 9.68 -4.88
CA GLY A 85 11.80 8.91 -5.74
C GLY A 85 11.84 9.38 -7.19
N SER A 86 11.08 10.42 -7.55
CA SER A 86 11.06 10.99 -8.89
C SER A 86 11.08 12.52 -8.82
N PHE A 87 11.56 13.16 -9.89
CA PHE A 87 11.56 14.63 -9.96
C PHE A 87 10.14 15.21 -9.92
N SER A 88 9.21 14.59 -10.62
CA SER A 88 7.81 15.03 -10.62
C SER A 88 7.19 14.92 -9.23
N GLY A 89 7.45 13.85 -8.50
CA GLY A 89 6.96 13.68 -7.14
C GLY A 89 7.51 14.72 -6.18
N ILE A 90 8.79 15.05 -6.31
CA ILE A 90 9.43 16.11 -5.51
C ILE A 90 8.77 17.48 -5.78
N GLU A 91 8.53 17.80 -7.05
CA GLU A 91 7.88 19.07 -7.40
C GLU A 91 6.43 19.14 -6.88
N GLU A 92 5.69 18.06 -6.97
CA GLU A 92 4.33 17.98 -6.43
C GLU A 92 4.33 18.18 -4.91
N LEU A 93 5.29 17.57 -4.20
CA LEU A 93 5.42 17.73 -2.76
C LEU A 93 5.80 19.18 -2.40
N LYS A 94 6.69 19.80 -3.15
CA LYS A 94 7.06 21.21 -2.95
C LYS A 94 5.84 22.12 -3.03
N GLU A 95 5.01 21.95 -4.05
CA GLU A 95 3.80 22.74 -4.23
C GLU A 95 2.81 22.51 -3.09
N PHE A 96 2.62 21.26 -2.67
CA PHE A 96 1.76 20.93 -1.55
C PHE A 96 2.22 21.63 -0.26
N LEU A 97 3.53 21.59 0.03
CA LEU A 97 4.08 22.21 1.23
C LEU A 97 4.00 23.74 1.19
N LYS A 98 4.20 24.36 0.04
CA LYS A 98 4.01 25.81 -0.14
C LYS A 98 2.58 26.22 0.17
N ASN A 99 1.62 25.51 -0.37
CA ASN A 99 0.21 25.81 -0.19
C ASN A 99 -0.19 25.63 1.27
N LYS A 100 0.36 24.65 1.95
CA LYS A 100 0.11 24.39 3.36
C LYS A 100 0.68 25.49 4.26
N GLN A 101 1.84 26.05 3.91
CA GLN A 101 2.47 27.14 4.67
C GLN A 101 1.73 28.47 4.54
N ARG A 102 0.94 28.67 3.49
CA ARG A 102 0.16 29.89 3.25
C ARG A 102 -1.13 29.95 4.04
N ASN A 103 -1.50 28.86 4.65
CA ASN A 103 -2.70 28.78 5.49
C ASN A 103 -2.31 28.86 6.98
#